data_5be52845f67089c8c5bbe3e7c4fa65c5
#
_entry.id   5be52845f67089c8c5bbe3e7c4fa65c5
#
_cell.length_a   1.000
_cell.length_b   1.000
_cell.length_c   1.000
_cell.angle_alpha   90.00
_cell.angle_beta   90.00
_cell.angle_gamma   90.00
#
_symmetry.space_group_name_H-M   'P 1'
#
loop_
_entity.id
_entity.type
_entity.pdbx_description
1 polymer ?
#
loop_
_entity_poly.entity_id
_entity_poly.type
_entity_poly.pdbx_seq_one_letter_code
_entity_poly.pdbx_strand_id
1 'polypeptide(L)'
;HDITIVNEKLTNINNNSFCYLTKLESEILTYLIIEKESTKKHIQENILNIKSTIQTNSLDSHLTRIRKKMYKIKTSVKIQSKSEKLLIVI
;
A
#
# COMPACT_ATOMS: atom_id res chain seq x y z
N HIS A 1 14.74 -2.47 -1.87
CA HIS A 1 13.63 -2.54 -2.82
C HIS A 1 13.81 -1.50 -3.93
N ASP A 2 13.00 -1.63 -4.96
CA ASP A 2 13.18 -0.84 -6.18
C ASP A 2 12.22 0.37 -6.30
N ILE A 3 11.53 0.73 -5.25
CA ILE A 3 10.56 1.84 -5.30
C ILE A 3 10.89 2.96 -4.33
N THR A 4 10.51 4.17 -4.73
CA THR A 4 10.53 5.35 -3.85
C THR A 4 9.17 6.03 -3.91
N ILE A 5 8.81 6.72 -2.84
CA ILE A 5 7.58 7.51 -2.78
C ILE A 5 7.97 8.91 -2.32
N VAL A 6 7.74 9.89 -3.18
CA VAL A 6 8.03 11.30 -2.88
C VAL A 6 6.83 12.12 -3.34
N ASN A 7 6.20 12.84 -2.41
CA ASN A 7 5.04 13.68 -2.72
C ASN A 7 3.98 12.90 -3.50
N GLU A 8 3.66 11.68 -3.01
CA GLU A 8 2.64 10.82 -3.61
C GLU A 8 3.01 10.28 -5.00
N LYS A 9 4.25 10.50 -5.45
CA LYS A 9 4.75 9.93 -6.69
C LYS A 9 5.49 8.64 -6.39
N LEU A 10 4.97 7.55 -6.90
CA LEU A 10 5.57 6.22 -6.76
C LEU A 10 6.43 5.95 -7.98
N THR A 11 7.72 5.72 -7.77
CA THR A 11 8.68 5.52 -8.85
C THR A 11 9.42 4.19 -8.67
N ASN A 12 9.56 3.45 -9.77
CA ASN A 12 10.48 2.32 -9.83
C ASN A 12 11.85 2.86 -10.27
N ILE A 13 12.82 2.84 -9.35
CA ILE A 13 14.13 3.44 -9.61
C ILE A 13 14.97 2.67 -10.63
N ASN A 14 14.61 1.42 -10.91
CA ASN A 14 15.37 0.62 -11.86
C ASN A 14 14.99 0.90 -13.33
N ASN A 15 13.73 1.24 -13.57
CA ASN A 15 13.27 1.50 -14.95
C ASN A 15 12.69 2.90 -15.15
N ASN A 16 12.72 3.74 -14.12
CA ASN A 16 12.20 5.11 -14.11
C ASN A 16 10.70 5.23 -14.39
N SER A 17 9.97 4.12 -14.35
CA SER A 17 8.51 4.16 -14.46
C SER A 17 7.90 4.72 -13.18
N PHE A 18 6.85 5.51 -13.32
CA PHE A 18 6.21 6.12 -12.17
C PHE A 18 4.70 6.24 -12.36
N CYS A 19 4.02 6.45 -11.24
CA CYS A 19 2.61 6.79 -11.23
C CYS A 19 2.32 7.56 -9.95
N TYR A 20 1.13 8.15 -9.87
CA TYR A 20 0.74 8.92 -8.71
C TYR A 20 -0.22 8.13 -7.84
N LEU A 21 -0.03 8.23 -6.52
CA LEU A 21 -0.90 7.64 -5.52
C LEU A 21 -1.83 8.72 -4.98
N THR A 22 -2.98 8.31 -4.46
CA THR A 22 -3.76 9.21 -3.63
C THR A 22 -3.04 9.36 -2.30
N LYS A 23 -3.44 10.35 -1.50
CA LYS A 23 -2.85 10.58 -0.18
C LYS A 23 -2.96 9.32 0.69
N LEU A 24 -4.14 8.71 0.74
CA LEU A 24 -4.34 7.51 1.56
C LEU A 24 -3.56 6.31 1.03
N GLU A 25 -3.52 6.12 -0.28
CA GLU A 25 -2.70 5.07 -0.89
C GLU A 25 -1.23 5.24 -0.53
N SER A 26 -0.75 6.46 -0.59
CA SER A 26 0.64 6.78 -0.23
C SER A 26 0.93 6.47 1.23
N GLU A 27 0.01 6.84 2.13
CA GLU A 27 0.16 6.57 3.55
C GLU A 27 0.18 5.07 3.85
N ILE A 28 -0.73 4.31 3.23
CA ILE A 28 -0.80 2.87 3.42
C ILE A 28 0.49 2.18 2.94
N LEU A 29 0.90 2.49 1.72
CA LEU A 29 2.07 1.84 1.15
C LEU A 29 3.35 2.21 1.89
N THR A 30 3.52 3.49 2.23
CA THR A 30 4.67 3.95 3.01
C THR A 30 4.74 3.25 4.35
N TYR A 31 3.61 3.16 5.04
CA TYR A 31 3.55 2.48 6.34
C TYR A 31 3.96 1.01 6.22
N LEU A 32 3.44 0.30 5.21
CA LEU A 32 3.78 -1.10 5.00
C LEU A 32 5.25 -1.30 4.64
N ILE A 33 5.83 -0.38 3.87
CA ILE A 33 7.26 -0.47 3.53
C ILE A 33 8.13 -0.30 4.77
N ILE A 34 7.77 0.63 5.64
CA ILE A 34 8.53 0.90 6.86
C ILE A 34 8.37 -0.24 7.87
N GLU A 35 7.15 -0.66 8.12
CA GLU A 35 6.84 -1.68 9.15
C GLU A 35 7.01 -3.10 8.64
N LYS A 36 6.95 -3.30 7.32
CA LYS A 36 7.04 -4.58 6.62
C LYS A 36 5.83 -5.46 6.78
N GLU A 37 5.09 -5.34 7.85
CA GLU A 37 3.81 -6.03 8.05
C GLU A 37 2.91 -5.23 8.96
N SER A 38 1.61 -5.46 8.85
CA SER A 38 0.61 -4.86 9.73
C SER A 38 -0.67 -5.66 9.66
N THR A 39 -1.48 -5.59 10.73
CA THR A 39 -2.84 -6.12 10.64
C THR A 39 -3.70 -5.16 9.81
N LYS A 40 -4.69 -5.70 9.13
CA LYS A 40 -5.66 -4.89 8.40
C LYS A 40 -6.40 -3.95 9.34
N LYS A 41 -6.74 -4.44 10.53
CA LYS A 41 -7.42 -3.64 11.55
C LYS A 41 -6.62 -2.41 11.93
N HIS A 42 -5.32 -2.53 12.13
CA HIS A 42 -4.47 -1.42 12.49
C HIS A 42 -4.50 -0.32 11.42
N ILE A 43 -4.39 -0.72 10.15
CA ILE A 43 -4.42 0.23 9.04
C ILE A 43 -5.79 0.90 8.95
N GLN A 44 -6.87 0.14 9.10
CA GLN A 44 -8.22 0.69 9.06
C GLN A 44 -8.45 1.73 10.16
N GLU A 45 -8.01 1.45 11.37
CA GLU A 45 -8.25 2.33 12.51
C GLU A 45 -7.32 3.54 12.55
N ASN A 46 -6.06 3.36 12.16
CA ASN A 46 -5.03 4.40 12.35
C ASN A 46 -4.70 5.20 11.10
N ILE A 47 -4.87 4.62 9.92
CA ILE A 47 -4.61 5.34 8.67
C ILE A 47 -5.91 5.81 8.04
N LEU A 48 -6.89 4.92 7.94
CA LEU A 48 -8.18 5.25 7.31
C LEU A 48 -9.19 5.84 8.29
N ASN A 49 -8.89 5.79 9.59
CA ASN A 49 -9.78 6.30 10.64
C ASN A 49 -11.17 5.67 10.62
N ILE A 50 -11.25 4.40 10.24
CA ILE A 50 -12.50 3.65 10.20
C ILE A 50 -12.63 2.87 11.50
N LYS A 51 -13.78 3.01 12.17
CA LYS A 51 -14.03 2.26 13.38
C LYS A 51 -14.18 0.78 13.05
N SER A 52 -13.60 -0.09 13.88
CA SER A 52 -13.61 -1.52 13.64
C SER A 52 -15.01 -2.14 13.65
N THR A 53 -15.97 -1.46 14.25
CA THR A 53 -17.37 -1.91 14.28
C THR A 53 -18.11 -1.65 12.98
N ILE A 54 -17.56 -0.79 12.11
CA ILE A 54 -18.16 -0.47 10.82
C ILE A 54 -17.54 -1.38 9.78
N GLN A 55 -18.35 -2.25 9.21
CA GLN A 55 -17.90 -3.12 8.12
C GLN A 55 -17.77 -2.30 6.84
N THR A 56 -16.60 -2.38 6.22
CA THR A 56 -16.32 -1.62 5.02
C THR A 56 -15.28 -2.33 4.17
N ASN A 57 -15.39 -2.18 2.84
CA ASN A 57 -14.41 -2.68 1.89
C ASN A 57 -13.41 -1.60 1.47
N SER A 58 -13.37 -0.49 2.20
CA SER A 58 -12.52 0.64 1.85
C SER A 58 -11.05 0.26 1.76
N LEU A 59 -10.54 -0.49 2.73
CA LEU A 59 -9.14 -0.92 2.71
C LEU A 59 -8.86 -1.80 1.49
N ASP A 60 -9.73 -2.78 1.22
CA ASP A 60 -9.55 -3.67 0.07
C ASP A 60 -9.57 -2.91 -1.25
N SER A 61 -10.41 -1.88 -1.36
CA SER A 61 -10.46 -1.02 -2.54
C SER A 61 -9.15 -0.25 -2.71
N HIS A 62 -8.62 0.32 -1.63
CA HIS A 62 -7.32 1.00 -1.67
C HIS A 62 -6.20 0.04 -2.06
N LEU A 63 -6.19 -1.17 -1.48
CA LEU A 63 -5.16 -2.17 -1.80
C LEU A 63 -5.20 -2.60 -3.26
N THR A 64 -6.40 -2.76 -3.80
CA THR A 64 -6.56 -3.12 -5.21
C THR A 64 -5.93 -2.06 -6.11
N ARG A 65 -6.21 -0.77 -5.83
CA ARG A 65 -5.64 0.33 -6.60
C ARG A 65 -4.12 0.42 -6.44
N ILE A 66 -3.62 0.26 -5.22
CA ILE A 66 -2.18 0.28 -4.96
C ILE A 66 -1.49 -0.85 -5.74
N ARG A 67 -2.03 -2.06 -5.69
CA ARG A 67 -1.45 -3.21 -6.40
C ARG A 67 -1.43 -3.00 -7.90
N LYS A 68 -2.48 -2.42 -8.47
CA LYS A 68 -2.52 -2.10 -9.90
C LYS A 68 -1.44 -1.09 -10.28
N LYS A 69 -1.23 -0.09 -9.45
CA LYS A 69 -0.21 0.93 -9.69
C LYS A 69 1.20 0.35 -9.56
N MET A 70 1.43 -0.51 -8.57
CA MET A 70 2.70 -1.22 -8.43
C MET A 70 2.97 -2.12 -9.64
N TYR A 71 1.97 -2.82 -10.10
CA TYR A 71 2.09 -3.65 -11.30
C TYR A 71 2.42 -2.80 -12.53
N LYS A 72 1.79 -1.64 -12.65
CA LYS A 72 2.00 -0.73 -13.78
C LYS A 72 3.45 -0.29 -13.91
N ILE A 73 4.13 -0.04 -12.78
CA ILE A 73 5.54 0.37 -12.81
C ILE A 73 6.51 -0.82 -12.73
N LYS A 74 5.98 -2.03 -12.77
CA LYS A 74 6.75 -3.27 -12.83
C LYS A 74 7.73 -3.45 -11.67
N THR A 75 7.34 -3.00 -10.48
CA THR A 75 8.16 -3.23 -9.30
C THR A 75 8.12 -4.69 -8.88
N SER A 76 9.23 -5.16 -8.28
CA SER A 76 9.29 -6.49 -7.68
C SER A 76 8.62 -6.55 -6.31
N VAL A 77 8.37 -5.41 -5.70
CA VAL A 77 7.71 -5.32 -4.39
C VAL A 77 6.23 -5.72 -4.52
N LYS A 78 5.78 -6.57 -3.61
CA LYS A 78 4.39 -7.04 -3.59
C LYS A 78 3.78 -6.85 -2.22
N ILE A 79 2.47 -6.61 -2.18
CA ILE A 79 1.70 -6.63 -0.95
C ILE A 79 0.96 -7.95 -0.89
N GLN A 80 1.29 -8.77 0.10
CA GLN A 80 0.67 -10.08 0.29
C GLN A 80 -0.32 -10.01 1.43
N SER A 81 -1.50 -10.60 1.23
CA SER A 81 -2.50 -10.74 2.28
C SER A 81 -2.43 -12.15 2.83
N LYS A 82 -2.33 -12.26 4.16
CA LYS A 82 -2.29 -13.56 4.83
C LYS A 82 -3.13 -13.47 6.09
N SER A 83 -4.32 -14.09 6.06
CA SER A 83 -5.33 -13.95 7.12
C SER A 83 -5.66 -12.47 7.30
N GLU A 84 -5.56 -11.95 8.51
CA GLU A 84 -5.86 -10.55 8.80
C GLU A 84 -4.63 -9.65 8.73
N LYS A 85 -3.55 -10.12 8.12
CA LYS A 85 -2.30 -9.36 8.01
C LYS A 85 -1.96 -9.03 6.57
N LEU A 86 -1.24 -7.92 6.41
CA LEU A 86 -0.63 -7.50 5.15
C LEU A 86 0.87 -7.51 5.32
N LEU A 87 1.56 -8.03 4.31
CA LEU A 87 3.01 -8.17 4.32
C LEU A 87 3.59 -7.53 3.07
N ILE A 88 4.74 -6.89 3.22
CA ILE A 88 5.54 -6.46 2.07
C ILE A 88 6.53 -7.58 1.73
N VAL A 89 6.49 -8.01 0.49
CA VAL A 89 7.39 -9.03 -0.04
C VAL A 89 8.28 -8.37 -1.09
N ILE A 90 9.56 -8.48 -0.90
CA ILE A 90 10.56 -7.84 -1.77
C ILE A 90 11.29 -8.87 -2.61
#